data_e5d9d1c9a571b7bd5ee858f9dafdc534
#
_entry.id   e5d9d1c9a571b7bd5ee858f9dafdc534
#
_cell.length_a   1.000
_cell.length_b   1.000
_cell.length_c   1.000
_cell.angle_alpha   90.00
_cell.angle_beta   90.00
_cell.angle_gamma   90.00
#
_symmetry.space_group_name_H-M   'P 1'
#
loop_
_entity.id
_entity.type
_entity.pdbx_description
1 polymer ?
#
loop_
_entity_poly.entity_id
_entity_poly.type
_entity_poly.pdbx_seq_one_letter_code
_entity_poly.pdbx_strand_id
1 'polypeptide(L)'
;NTVILPTPETFEEEVSIVQMRVESIGRALELPAETPALAEIRRIVTVFRELRGGKTEDGKAKLKSPSSTLSTAEAISVVSSGMALAAHFGDGNLSAHDVASGLVGAVVKDPVQDSVVWREYLETVVKDRDGWKDLYRACRELV
;
A
#
# COMPACT_ATOMS: atom_id res chain seq x y z
N ASN A 1 -0.23 -5.10 28.95
CA ASN A 1 -1.43 -5.55 28.24
C ASN A 1 -1.37 -5.16 26.77
N THR A 2 -0.98 -6.11 25.97
CA THR A 2 -0.96 -5.91 24.53
C THR A 2 -2.36 -6.20 24.00
N VAL A 3 -3.05 -5.16 23.54
CA VAL A 3 -4.30 -5.36 22.83
C VAL A 3 -3.94 -5.74 21.40
N ILE A 4 -4.15 -6.99 21.07
CA ILE A 4 -4.00 -7.44 19.69
C ILE A 4 -5.30 -7.11 18.98
N LEU A 5 -5.24 -6.12 18.09
CA LEU A 5 -6.39 -5.83 17.24
C LEU A 5 -6.51 -6.95 16.20
N PRO A 6 -7.69 -7.56 16.06
CA PRO A 6 -7.87 -8.58 15.03
C PRO A 6 -7.66 -7.99 13.64
N THR A 7 -7.07 -8.78 12.75
CA THR A 7 -6.94 -8.39 11.34
C THR A 7 -8.35 -8.23 10.76
N PRO A 8 -8.63 -7.12 10.06
CA PRO A 8 -9.93 -6.93 9.43
C PRO A 8 -10.25 -8.07 8.46
N GLU A 9 -11.45 -8.63 8.55
CA GLU A 9 -11.85 -9.78 7.74
C GLU A 9 -12.08 -9.40 6.28
N THR A 10 -12.60 -8.20 6.02
CA THR A 10 -12.97 -7.79 4.68
C THR A 10 -12.08 -6.65 4.18
N PHE A 11 -11.97 -6.59 2.86
CA PHE A 11 -11.28 -5.51 2.17
C PHE A 11 -11.86 -4.14 2.54
N GLU A 12 -13.19 -4.02 2.52
CA GLU A 12 -13.86 -2.75 2.82
C GLU A 12 -13.65 -2.31 4.29
N GLU A 13 -13.61 -3.25 5.21
CA GLU A 13 -13.30 -2.95 6.61
C GLU A 13 -11.89 -2.40 6.75
N GLU A 14 -10.92 -3.03 6.08
CA GLU A 14 -9.54 -2.58 6.14
C GLU A 14 -9.36 -1.20 5.48
N VAL A 15 -10.00 -0.97 4.34
CA VAL A 15 -10.00 0.34 3.68
C VAL A 15 -10.55 1.42 4.63
N SER A 16 -11.68 1.14 5.28
CA SER A 16 -12.29 2.09 6.21
C SER A 16 -11.38 2.42 7.38
N ILE A 17 -10.72 1.42 7.96
CA ILE A 17 -9.79 1.61 9.08
C ILE A 17 -8.62 2.48 8.65
N VAL A 18 -8.00 2.16 7.51
CA VAL A 18 -6.88 2.94 6.99
C VAL A 18 -7.29 4.38 6.72
N GLN A 19 -8.43 4.57 6.07
CA GLN A 19 -8.94 5.91 5.76
C GLN A 19 -9.15 6.74 7.01
N MET A 20 -9.83 6.19 8.01
CA MET A 20 -10.09 6.90 9.27
C MET A 20 -8.80 7.27 10.01
N ARG A 21 -7.85 6.35 10.06
CA ARG A 21 -6.58 6.60 10.75
C ARG A 21 -5.74 7.64 10.02
N VAL A 22 -5.71 7.56 8.69
CA VAL A 22 -4.98 8.54 7.88
C VAL A 22 -5.56 9.94 8.06
N GLU A 23 -6.88 10.08 8.05
CA GLU A 23 -7.55 11.35 8.29
C GLU A 23 -7.22 11.90 9.69
N SER A 24 -7.22 11.03 10.70
CA SER A 24 -6.88 11.42 12.07
C SER A 24 -5.44 11.91 12.19
N ILE A 25 -4.51 11.20 11.59
CA ILE A 25 -3.09 11.57 11.58
C ILE A 25 -2.90 12.88 10.82
N GLY A 26 -3.56 13.03 9.68
CA GLY A 26 -3.49 14.26 8.87
C GLY A 26 -3.94 15.48 9.66
N ARG A 27 -5.03 15.38 10.40
CA ARG A 27 -5.50 16.48 11.27
C ARG A 27 -4.50 16.80 12.37
N ALA A 28 -3.94 15.78 13.01
CA ALA A 28 -2.97 15.96 14.10
C ALA A 28 -1.69 16.64 13.63
N LEU A 29 -1.27 16.40 12.39
CA LEU A 29 -0.06 16.96 11.79
C LEU A 29 -0.34 18.25 11.00
N GLU A 30 -1.57 18.74 11.01
CA GLU A 30 -2.00 19.92 10.25
C GLU A 30 -1.71 19.81 8.75
N LEU A 31 -1.80 18.59 8.22
CA LEU A 31 -1.67 18.36 6.78
C LEU A 31 -2.90 18.90 6.05
N PRO A 32 -2.77 19.24 4.76
CA PRO A 32 -3.92 19.71 3.98
C PRO A 32 -5.12 18.79 4.12
N ALA A 33 -6.31 19.40 4.24
CA ALA A 33 -7.55 18.67 4.51
C ALA A 33 -8.04 17.81 3.34
N GLU A 34 -7.34 17.83 2.22
CA GLU A 34 -7.71 16.99 1.10
C GLU A 34 -7.43 15.54 1.43
N THR A 35 -8.51 14.78 1.44
CA THR A 35 -8.47 13.34 1.62
C THR A 35 -7.59 12.74 0.52
N PRO A 36 -6.62 11.88 0.85
CA PRO A 36 -5.92 11.14 -0.19
C PRO A 36 -6.98 10.45 -1.02
N ALA A 37 -6.78 10.41 -2.33
CA ALA A 37 -7.73 9.78 -3.21
C ALA A 37 -8.05 8.39 -2.66
N LEU A 38 -9.31 8.13 -2.38
CA LEU A 38 -9.76 6.83 -1.88
C LEU A 38 -9.22 5.70 -2.76
N ALA A 39 -9.08 5.95 -4.05
CA ALA A 39 -8.49 5.02 -5.00
C ALA A 39 -7.09 4.57 -4.61
N GLU A 40 -6.26 5.48 -4.10
CA GLU A 40 -4.89 5.14 -3.69
C GLU A 40 -4.86 4.30 -2.41
N ILE A 41 -5.74 4.62 -1.46
CA ILE A 41 -5.88 3.80 -0.25
C ILE A 41 -6.32 2.39 -0.63
N ARG A 42 -7.29 2.27 -1.56
CA ARG A 42 -7.78 0.97 -2.01
C ARG A 42 -6.67 0.16 -2.69
N ARG A 43 -5.82 0.79 -3.48
CA ARG A 43 -4.67 0.12 -4.11
C ARG A 43 -3.68 -0.41 -3.07
N ILE A 44 -3.32 0.40 -2.09
CA ILE A 44 -2.38 0.02 -1.04
C ILE A 44 -2.93 -1.15 -0.22
N VAL A 45 -4.19 -1.06 0.18
CA VAL A 45 -4.84 -2.13 0.94
C VAL A 45 -4.91 -3.41 0.11
N THR A 46 -5.23 -3.30 -1.19
CA THR A 46 -5.27 -4.45 -2.08
C THR A 46 -3.91 -5.17 -2.13
N VAL A 47 -2.84 -4.43 -2.35
CA VAL A 47 -1.48 -4.99 -2.41
C VAL A 47 -1.14 -5.73 -1.12
N PHE A 48 -1.41 -5.10 0.01
CA PHE A 48 -1.09 -5.68 1.32
C PHE A 48 -1.89 -6.95 1.57
N ARG A 49 -3.19 -6.94 1.27
CA ARG A 49 -4.02 -8.13 1.46
C ARG A 49 -3.62 -9.27 0.55
N GLU A 50 -3.34 -8.99 -0.71
CA GLU A 50 -2.93 -10.02 -1.66
C GLU A 50 -1.61 -10.66 -1.27
N LEU A 51 -0.60 -9.88 -0.97
CA LEU A 51 0.70 -10.41 -0.57
C LEU A 51 0.67 -11.08 0.80
N ARG A 52 -0.12 -10.56 1.74
CA ARG A 52 -0.28 -11.16 3.07
C ARG A 52 -1.01 -12.49 2.99
N GLY A 53 -2.04 -12.57 2.16
CA GLY A 53 -2.84 -13.78 2.00
C GLY A 53 -2.26 -14.80 1.04
N GLY A 54 -1.26 -14.42 0.26
CA GLY A 54 -0.62 -15.33 -0.70
C GLY A 54 -1.46 -15.66 -1.93
N LYS A 55 -2.44 -14.82 -2.25
CA LYS A 55 -3.30 -14.97 -3.43
C LYS A 55 -3.93 -13.64 -3.80
N THR A 56 -4.34 -13.50 -5.07
CA THR A 56 -5.11 -12.33 -5.50
C THR A 56 -6.49 -12.32 -4.86
N GLU A 57 -7.10 -11.15 -4.72
CA GLU A 57 -8.42 -11.00 -4.08
C GLU A 57 -9.52 -11.78 -4.82
N ASP A 58 -9.37 -11.97 -6.13
CA ASP A 58 -10.31 -12.78 -6.90
C ASP A 58 -10.04 -14.29 -6.78
N GLY A 59 -8.95 -14.67 -6.10
CA GLY A 59 -8.57 -16.06 -5.88
C GLY A 59 -7.99 -16.78 -7.09
N LYS A 60 -7.79 -16.09 -8.21
CA LYS A 60 -7.36 -16.73 -9.47
C LYS A 60 -5.86 -17.03 -9.51
N ALA A 61 -5.04 -16.29 -8.81
CA ALA A 61 -3.59 -16.47 -8.81
C ALA A 61 -3.06 -16.65 -7.40
N LYS A 62 -2.14 -17.61 -7.23
CA LYS A 62 -1.41 -17.80 -5.98
C LYS A 62 -0.15 -16.94 -6.02
N LEU A 63 0.20 -16.35 -4.89
CA LEU A 63 1.34 -15.46 -4.77
C LEU A 63 2.27 -15.95 -3.67
N LYS A 64 3.55 -15.60 -3.81
CA LYS A 64 4.49 -15.77 -2.72
C LYS A 64 4.34 -14.60 -1.76
N SER A 65 4.47 -14.87 -0.46
CA SER A 65 4.44 -13.81 0.55
C SER A 65 5.85 -13.34 0.84
N PRO A 66 6.06 -12.03 1.05
CA PRO A 66 7.37 -11.51 1.45
C PRO A 66 7.72 -11.92 2.88
N SER A 67 8.96 -11.67 3.27
CA SER A 67 9.46 -12.01 4.61
C SER A 67 8.81 -11.18 5.71
N SER A 68 8.39 -9.95 5.40
CA SER A 68 7.79 -9.05 6.39
C SER A 68 6.30 -9.30 6.55
N THR A 69 5.78 -8.97 7.74
CA THR A 69 4.34 -8.96 7.98
C THR A 69 3.76 -7.66 7.44
N LEU A 70 2.82 -7.77 6.53
CA LEU A 70 2.15 -6.61 5.94
C LEU A 70 0.87 -6.30 6.71
N SER A 71 1.01 -5.61 7.83
CA SER A 71 -0.09 -5.28 8.72
C SER A 71 -0.89 -4.08 8.23
N THR A 72 -2.10 -3.93 8.78
CA THR A 72 -2.91 -2.73 8.56
C THR A 72 -2.18 -1.47 9.02
N ALA A 73 -1.40 -1.56 10.10
CA ALA A 73 -0.60 -0.44 10.60
C ALA A 73 0.44 0.00 9.57
N GLU A 74 1.07 -0.93 8.87
CA GLU A 74 2.02 -0.59 7.81
C GLU A 74 1.34 0.06 6.60
N ALA A 75 0.12 -0.37 6.26
CA ALA A 75 -0.65 0.27 5.21
C ALA A 75 -0.94 1.74 5.58
N ILE A 76 -1.32 2.00 6.81
CA ILE A 76 -1.54 3.35 7.33
C ILE A 76 -0.25 4.19 7.20
N SER A 77 0.90 3.61 7.55
CA SER A 77 2.19 4.29 7.45
C SER A 77 2.55 4.65 6.02
N VAL A 78 2.29 3.75 5.07
CA VAL A 78 2.56 4.00 3.64
C VAL A 78 1.74 5.20 3.15
N VAL A 79 0.45 5.23 3.45
CA VAL A 79 -0.43 6.32 3.03
C VAL A 79 -0.01 7.64 3.68
N SER A 80 0.22 7.62 5.00
CA SER A 80 0.58 8.81 5.76
C SER A 80 1.92 9.40 5.31
N SER A 81 2.90 8.54 5.07
CA SER A 81 4.22 8.98 4.58
C SER A 81 4.12 9.57 3.17
N GLY A 82 3.32 8.95 2.31
CA GLY A 82 3.09 9.43 0.96
C GLY A 82 2.43 10.81 0.95
N MET A 83 1.45 11.00 1.83
CA MET A 83 0.79 12.30 1.99
C MET A 83 1.74 13.38 2.47
N ALA A 84 2.60 13.05 3.43
CA ALA A 84 3.59 13.99 3.94
C ALA A 84 4.58 14.41 2.84
N LEU A 85 5.04 13.46 2.04
CA LEU A 85 5.92 13.73 0.90
C LEU A 85 5.22 14.63 -0.14
N ALA A 86 3.97 14.33 -0.45
CA ALA A 86 3.20 15.10 -1.41
C ALA A 86 2.98 16.54 -0.92
N ALA A 87 2.73 16.73 0.37
CA ALA A 87 2.50 18.04 0.95
C ALA A 87 3.78 18.90 0.99
N HIS A 88 4.93 18.28 1.25
CA HIS A 88 6.20 19.01 1.41
C HIS A 88 6.99 19.17 0.11
N PHE A 89 6.90 18.22 -0.80
CA PHE A 89 7.73 18.18 -2.00
C PHE A 89 6.95 18.14 -3.31
N GLY A 90 5.63 18.07 -3.24
CA GLY A 90 4.76 18.00 -4.41
C GLY A 90 3.64 19.02 -4.36
N ASP A 91 2.54 18.71 -5.04
CA ASP A 91 1.36 19.57 -5.15
C ASP A 91 0.30 19.32 -4.07
N GLY A 92 0.60 18.47 -3.09
CA GLY A 92 -0.32 18.08 -2.04
C GLY A 92 -1.18 16.87 -2.36
N ASN A 93 -1.10 16.36 -3.59
CA ASN A 93 -1.86 15.18 -4.01
C ASN A 93 -0.99 13.93 -4.02
N LEU A 94 -1.50 12.86 -3.46
CA LEU A 94 -0.80 11.57 -3.42
C LEU A 94 -0.69 11.01 -4.84
N SER A 95 0.54 10.88 -5.33
CA SER A 95 0.81 10.38 -6.68
C SER A 95 1.14 8.89 -6.67
N ALA A 96 1.05 8.26 -7.84
CA ALA A 96 1.46 6.86 -8.00
C ALA A 96 2.93 6.66 -7.61
N HIS A 97 3.78 7.66 -7.85
CA HIS A 97 5.19 7.58 -7.47
C HIS A 97 5.38 7.55 -5.95
N ASP A 98 4.62 8.37 -5.22
CA ASP A 98 4.65 8.38 -3.76
C ASP A 98 4.18 7.05 -3.18
N VAL A 99 3.11 6.50 -3.76
CA VAL A 99 2.56 5.20 -3.37
C VAL A 99 3.59 4.09 -3.64
N ALA A 100 4.21 4.10 -4.82
CA ALA A 100 5.21 3.11 -5.20
C ALA A 100 6.40 3.10 -4.24
N SER A 101 6.92 4.27 -3.90
CA SER A 101 8.04 4.39 -2.96
C SER A 101 7.69 3.77 -1.61
N GLY A 102 6.50 4.07 -1.10
CA GLY A 102 6.03 3.51 0.17
C GLY A 102 5.82 2.01 0.13
N LEU A 103 5.25 1.50 -0.95
CA LEU A 103 5.01 0.06 -1.13
C LEU A 103 6.32 -0.71 -1.20
N VAL A 104 7.27 -0.25 -1.99
CA VAL A 104 8.59 -0.91 -2.09
C VAL A 104 9.25 -0.95 -0.73
N GLY A 105 9.24 0.17 -0.01
CA GLY A 105 9.84 0.24 1.32
C GLY A 105 9.17 -0.67 2.35
N ALA A 106 7.86 -0.89 2.23
CA ALA A 106 7.13 -1.76 3.15
C ALA A 106 7.28 -3.25 2.82
N VAL A 107 7.30 -3.60 1.53
CA VAL A 107 7.32 -4.98 1.07
C VAL A 107 8.73 -5.55 1.03
N VAL A 108 9.70 -4.78 0.53
CA VAL A 108 11.07 -5.25 0.34
C VAL A 108 11.90 -4.91 1.57
N LYS A 109 11.88 -5.81 2.56
CA LYS A 109 12.71 -5.70 3.78
C LYS A 109 14.02 -6.46 3.61
N ASP A 110 13.96 -7.62 2.96
CA ASP A 110 15.15 -8.40 2.57
C ASP A 110 15.37 -8.17 1.08
N PRO A 111 16.46 -7.45 0.69
CA PRO A 111 16.68 -7.10 -0.73
C PRO A 111 16.79 -8.30 -1.67
N VAL A 112 17.24 -9.43 -1.18
CA VAL A 112 17.40 -10.64 -2.01
C VAL A 112 16.08 -11.36 -2.16
N GLN A 113 15.46 -11.73 -1.04
CA GLN A 113 14.27 -12.58 -1.02
C GLN A 113 13.02 -11.82 -1.44
N ASP A 114 12.81 -10.65 -0.87
CA ASP A 114 11.57 -9.88 -1.09
C ASP A 114 11.54 -9.20 -2.45
N SER A 115 12.70 -8.87 -3.03
CA SER A 115 12.76 -8.29 -4.37
C SER A 115 12.21 -9.25 -5.42
N VAL A 116 12.49 -10.54 -5.29
CA VAL A 116 11.97 -11.56 -6.20
C VAL A 116 10.45 -11.64 -6.09
N VAL A 117 9.94 -11.67 -4.86
CA VAL A 117 8.49 -11.70 -4.60
C VAL A 117 7.81 -10.46 -5.18
N TRP A 118 8.39 -9.29 -4.96
CA TRP A 118 7.84 -8.02 -5.44
C TRP A 118 7.81 -7.94 -6.97
N ARG A 119 8.90 -8.33 -7.62
CA ARG A 119 8.96 -8.34 -9.11
C ARG A 119 7.94 -9.30 -9.70
N GLU A 120 7.82 -10.48 -9.13
CA GLU A 120 6.85 -11.47 -9.60
C GLU A 120 5.43 -10.91 -9.49
N TYR A 121 5.11 -10.28 -8.37
CA TYR A 121 3.82 -9.65 -8.18
C TYR A 121 3.57 -8.53 -9.20
N LEU A 122 4.55 -7.67 -9.44
CA LEU A 122 4.44 -6.60 -10.44
C LEU A 122 4.17 -7.15 -11.84
N GLU A 123 4.93 -8.15 -12.25
CA GLU A 123 4.85 -8.67 -13.62
C GLU A 123 3.64 -9.57 -13.87
N THR A 124 3.14 -10.24 -12.84
CA THR A 124 2.02 -11.19 -13.00
C THR A 124 0.67 -10.59 -12.64
N VAL A 125 0.62 -9.59 -11.76
CA VAL A 125 -0.64 -9.02 -11.26
C VAL A 125 -0.79 -7.55 -11.65
N VAL A 126 0.12 -6.71 -11.19
CA VAL A 126 -0.02 -5.25 -11.33
C VAL A 126 0.00 -4.81 -12.78
N LYS A 127 0.91 -5.39 -13.57
CA LYS A 127 1.10 -5.05 -14.98
C LYS A 127 -0.19 -5.18 -15.80
N ASP A 128 -0.94 -6.24 -15.57
CA ASP A 128 -2.13 -6.56 -16.36
C ASP A 128 -3.44 -6.10 -15.71
N ARG A 129 -3.37 -5.49 -14.52
CA ARG A 129 -4.56 -5.04 -13.82
C ARG A 129 -5.05 -3.70 -14.36
N ASP A 130 -6.33 -3.65 -14.73
CA ASP A 130 -6.94 -2.43 -15.25
C ASP A 130 -6.85 -1.29 -14.23
N GLY A 131 -6.45 -0.11 -14.71
CA GLY A 131 -6.34 1.07 -13.86
C GLY A 131 -5.09 1.14 -12.99
N TRP A 132 -4.16 0.19 -13.13
CA TRP A 132 -2.93 0.14 -12.32
C TRP A 132 -1.64 0.37 -13.12
N LYS A 133 -1.75 0.79 -14.37
CA LYS A 133 -0.57 0.97 -15.24
C LYS A 133 0.37 2.07 -14.74
N ASP A 134 -0.18 3.14 -14.20
CA ASP A 134 0.61 4.22 -13.60
C ASP A 134 1.41 3.73 -12.40
N LEU A 135 0.79 2.93 -11.54
CA LEU A 135 1.45 2.32 -10.38
C LEU A 135 2.54 1.34 -10.83
N TYR A 136 2.24 0.51 -11.84
CA TYR A 136 3.21 -0.42 -12.39
C TYR A 136 4.47 0.30 -12.88
N ARG A 137 4.30 1.36 -13.65
CA ARG A 137 5.43 2.14 -14.17
C ARG A 137 6.26 2.75 -13.04
N ALA A 138 5.59 3.35 -12.05
CA ALA A 138 6.26 3.96 -10.91
C ALA A 138 7.06 2.93 -10.12
N CYS A 139 6.49 1.75 -9.88
CA CYS A 139 7.17 0.66 -9.17
C CYS A 139 8.35 0.12 -9.97
N ARG A 140 8.23 0.02 -11.29
CA ARG A 140 9.32 -0.47 -12.16
C ARG A 140 10.53 0.43 -12.14
N GLU A 141 10.33 1.73 -12.01
CA GLU A 141 11.44 2.69 -11.91
C GLU A 141 12.27 2.51 -10.63
N LEU A 142 11.70 1.89 -9.61
CA LEU A 142 12.33 1.71 -8.30
C LEU A 142 13.00 0.35 -8.09
N VAL A 143 12.93 -0.54 -9.07
CA VAL A 143 13.49 -1.89 -8.98
C VAL A 143 14.58 -2.12 -10.01
#